data_41a4a09c83969cd690075806eafe0d67
#
_entry.id   41a4a09c83969cd690075806eafe0d67
#
_cell.length_a   1.000
_cell.length_b   1.000
_cell.length_c   1.000
_cell.angle_alpha   90.00
_cell.angle_beta   90.00
_cell.angle_gamma   90.00
#
_symmetry.space_group_name_H-M   'P 1'
#
loop_
_entity.id
_entity.type
_entity.pdbx_description
1 polymer ?
#
loop_
_entity_poly.entity_id
_entity_poly.type
_entity_poly.pdbx_seq_one_letter_code
_entity_poly.pdbx_strand_id
1 'polypeptide(L)'
;MRRDILRAPGPQVLLSTASVYPESTATAFEIAARLGYDGVEVMVWTDPVSQDVEALRRLADYHAMPIRAVHAPCLLITQRVWSTDPWVKLQRARAAAETLGASTVVVHPPFRWQRQYARDFVEGIWRMADETDVRFAVENMYPWRYRDREMLAYAPEWDVTKDDYRHFTIDLSHTATARTDTLAMVDRMGDRLGHVHMADGKGSAKDEHLVPGRGDQPCAELLRRLSDSGYEGHVVIEVNTRRAMSSAEREADLAEALAFTRLHLSAAAAERPDAGAGLADGGGAGRGAHRA
;
A
#
# COMPACT_ATOMS: atom_id res chain seq x y z
N MET A 1 -17.33 -3.90 -25.36
CA MET A 1 -17.88 -5.02 -24.59
C MET A 1 -17.05 -5.11 -23.30
N ARG A 2 -17.53 -4.50 -22.20
CA ARG A 2 -16.84 -4.53 -20.90
C ARG A 2 -16.91 -5.96 -20.37
N ARG A 3 -15.75 -6.58 -20.14
CA ARG A 3 -15.70 -7.80 -19.35
C ARG A 3 -15.88 -7.37 -17.88
N ASP A 4 -17.11 -7.38 -17.40
CA ASP A 4 -17.38 -7.48 -15.96
C ASP A 4 -16.97 -8.89 -15.54
N ILE A 5 -15.67 -9.04 -15.31
CA ILE A 5 -15.18 -10.20 -14.59
C ILE A 5 -15.69 -9.99 -13.16
N LEU A 6 -16.64 -10.83 -12.76
CA LEU A 6 -17.06 -10.95 -11.36
C LEU A 6 -15.82 -11.25 -10.54
N ARG A 7 -15.25 -10.22 -9.97
CA ARG A 7 -14.09 -10.31 -9.11
C ARG A 7 -14.58 -10.65 -7.72
N ALA A 8 -14.03 -11.68 -7.11
CA ALA A 8 -14.29 -11.96 -5.70
C ALA A 8 -13.93 -10.71 -4.87
N PRO A 9 -14.77 -10.32 -3.89
CA PRO A 9 -14.45 -9.21 -3.02
C PRO A 9 -13.15 -9.53 -2.26
N GLY A 10 -12.16 -8.68 -2.40
CA GLY A 10 -10.87 -8.82 -1.75
C GLY A 10 -10.00 -7.58 -1.97
N PRO A 11 -8.86 -7.47 -1.27
CA PRO A 11 -7.95 -6.34 -1.42
C PRO A 11 -7.53 -6.13 -2.87
N GLN A 12 -7.46 -4.88 -3.31
CA GLN A 12 -6.93 -4.53 -4.62
C GLN A 12 -5.41 -4.59 -4.60
N VAL A 13 -4.82 -5.19 -5.65
CA VAL A 13 -3.36 -5.26 -5.80
C VAL A 13 -2.91 -4.20 -6.79
N LEU A 14 -2.18 -3.22 -6.31
CA LEU A 14 -1.69 -2.07 -7.07
C LEU A 14 -0.21 -2.21 -7.40
N LEU A 15 0.24 -1.47 -8.42
CA LEU A 15 1.66 -1.30 -8.71
C LEU A 15 2.10 0.10 -8.25
N SER A 16 3.14 0.19 -7.42
CA SER A 16 3.83 1.45 -7.18
C SER A 16 4.62 1.86 -8.42
N THR A 17 4.46 3.12 -8.86
CA THR A 17 5.24 3.65 -9.99
C THR A 17 6.75 3.71 -9.68
N ALA A 18 7.15 3.66 -8.41
CA ALA A 18 8.55 3.53 -8.01
C ALA A 18 9.17 2.19 -8.44
N SER A 19 8.38 1.14 -8.56
CA SER A 19 8.86 -0.21 -8.86
C SER A 19 9.42 -0.37 -10.28
N VAL A 20 9.10 0.56 -11.19
CA VAL A 20 9.63 0.50 -12.57
C VAL A 20 10.90 1.32 -12.77
N TYR A 21 11.36 2.06 -11.75
CA TYR A 21 12.55 2.90 -11.89
C TYR A 21 13.77 2.09 -12.39
N PRO A 22 14.56 2.58 -13.36
CA PRO A 22 14.65 3.96 -13.85
C PRO A 22 13.70 4.33 -14.99
N GLU A 23 12.76 3.49 -15.37
CA GLU A 23 11.77 3.84 -16.38
C GLU A 23 10.77 4.90 -15.87
N SER A 24 9.98 5.46 -16.78
CA SER A 24 9.10 6.58 -16.47
C SER A 24 7.82 6.17 -15.73
N THR A 25 7.17 7.12 -15.10
CA THR A 25 5.81 6.96 -14.55
C THR A 25 4.84 6.44 -15.61
N ALA A 26 4.94 6.91 -16.87
CA ALA A 26 4.08 6.43 -17.96
C ALA A 26 4.28 4.94 -18.23
N THR A 27 5.52 4.45 -18.20
CA THR A 27 5.84 3.02 -18.35
C THR A 27 5.20 2.18 -17.24
N ALA A 28 5.09 2.71 -16.02
CA ALA A 28 4.41 2.01 -14.92
C ALA A 28 2.94 1.74 -15.23
N PHE A 29 2.21 2.71 -15.81
CA PHE A 29 0.81 2.52 -16.21
C PHE A 29 0.67 1.46 -17.31
N GLU A 30 1.56 1.49 -18.30
CA GLU A 30 1.59 0.49 -19.37
C GLU A 30 1.81 -0.93 -18.83
N ILE A 31 2.83 -1.11 -17.97
CA ILE A 31 3.15 -2.41 -17.35
C ILE A 31 2.01 -2.86 -16.44
N ALA A 32 1.46 -1.98 -15.61
CA ALA A 32 0.35 -2.31 -14.73
C ALA A 32 -0.87 -2.82 -15.51
N ALA A 33 -1.23 -2.15 -16.62
CA ALA A 33 -2.32 -2.57 -17.49
C ALA A 33 -2.03 -3.90 -18.18
N ARG A 34 -0.82 -4.09 -18.69
CA ARG A 34 -0.41 -5.33 -19.39
C ARG A 34 -0.38 -6.53 -18.47
N LEU A 35 0.14 -6.39 -17.26
CA LEU A 35 0.21 -7.46 -16.27
C LEU A 35 -1.13 -7.69 -15.55
N GLY A 36 -2.06 -6.74 -15.63
CA GLY A 36 -3.39 -6.86 -15.06
C GLY A 36 -3.47 -6.48 -13.57
N TYR A 37 -2.68 -5.54 -13.10
CA TYR A 37 -2.88 -4.90 -11.79
C TYR A 37 -4.26 -4.25 -11.69
N ASP A 38 -4.72 -3.95 -10.47
CA ASP A 38 -6.04 -3.37 -10.22
C ASP A 38 -6.05 -1.86 -10.24
N GLY A 39 -4.87 -1.27 -10.27
CA GLY A 39 -4.60 0.14 -10.28
C GLY A 39 -3.14 0.42 -9.99
N VAL A 40 -2.83 1.69 -9.82
CA VAL A 40 -1.49 2.15 -9.47
C VAL A 40 -1.51 3.01 -8.21
N GLU A 41 -0.39 3.00 -7.51
CA GLU A 41 0.02 4.05 -6.59
C GLU A 41 1.03 4.94 -7.31
N VAL A 42 0.79 6.24 -7.32
CA VAL A 42 1.72 7.21 -7.91
C VAL A 42 2.71 7.67 -6.84
N MET A 43 3.94 7.23 -6.92
CA MET A 43 5.05 7.83 -6.20
C MET A 43 5.38 9.18 -6.83
N VAL A 44 5.13 10.26 -6.12
CA VAL A 44 5.48 11.62 -6.59
C VAL A 44 6.99 11.81 -6.45
N TRP A 45 7.66 11.87 -7.59
CA TRP A 45 9.11 11.81 -7.70
C TRP A 45 9.69 12.97 -8.55
N THR A 46 10.95 12.84 -8.92
CA THR A 46 11.64 13.79 -9.80
C THR A 46 11.21 13.69 -11.27
N ASP A 47 10.53 12.62 -11.66
CA ASP A 47 9.88 12.51 -12.98
C ASP A 47 8.75 13.56 -13.08
N PRO A 48 8.81 14.49 -14.04
CA PRO A 48 7.79 15.52 -14.18
C PRO A 48 6.37 15.00 -14.36
N VAL A 49 6.21 13.82 -14.98
CA VAL A 49 4.88 13.20 -15.20
C VAL A 49 4.24 12.84 -13.87
N SER A 50 5.02 12.36 -12.89
CA SER A 50 4.51 12.02 -11.55
C SER A 50 4.00 13.25 -10.78
N GLN A 51 4.36 14.44 -11.21
CA GLN A 51 4.02 15.71 -10.57
C GLN A 51 2.86 16.46 -11.26
N ASP A 52 2.44 16.01 -12.44
CA ASP A 52 1.41 16.62 -13.28
C ASP A 52 0.11 15.82 -13.21
N VAL A 53 -0.85 16.32 -12.43
CA VAL A 53 -2.16 15.67 -12.21
C VAL A 53 -2.92 15.42 -13.50
N GLU A 54 -2.86 16.36 -14.47
CA GLU A 54 -3.53 16.19 -15.76
C GLU A 54 -2.85 15.15 -16.65
N ALA A 55 -1.53 15.04 -16.61
CA ALA A 55 -0.79 13.97 -17.29
C ALA A 55 -1.13 12.61 -16.67
N LEU A 56 -1.17 12.51 -15.34
CA LEU A 56 -1.54 11.31 -14.62
C LEU A 56 -2.98 10.86 -14.95
N ARG A 57 -3.94 11.81 -15.01
CA ARG A 57 -5.32 11.52 -15.40
C ARG A 57 -5.40 10.96 -16.82
N ARG A 58 -4.70 11.58 -17.77
CA ARG A 58 -4.64 11.08 -19.17
C ARG A 58 -4.05 9.67 -19.24
N LEU A 59 -3.03 9.36 -18.45
CA LEU A 59 -2.46 7.99 -18.40
C LEU A 59 -3.44 6.99 -17.82
N ALA A 60 -4.13 7.36 -16.72
CA ALA A 60 -5.15 6.52 -16.09
C ALA A 60 -6.29 6.20 -17.08
N ASP A 61 -6.79 7.21 -17.80
CA ASP A 61 -7.84 7.07 -18.80
C ASP A 61 -7.37 6.23 -19.99
N TYR A 62 -6.20 6.52 -20.54
CA TYR A 62 -5.64 5.83 -21.72
C TYR A 62 -5.42 4.34 -21.48
N HIS A 63 -4.86 3.98 -20.32
CA HIS A 63 -4.57 2.59 -19.96
C HIS A 63 -5.74 1.91 -19.24
N ALA A 64 -6.86 2.61 -18.98
CA ALA A 64 -7.95 2.14 -18.12
C ALA A 64 -7.42 1.65 -16.75
N MET A 65 -6.41 2.33 -16.21
CA MET A 65 -5.69 1.97 -15.00
C MET A 65 -5.92 3.02 -13.91
N PRO A 66 -6.83 2.77 -12.94
CA PRO A 66 -7.17 3.77 -11.93
C PRO A 66 -5.99 4.04 -10.98
N ILE A 67 -5.86 5.31 -10.59
CA ILE A 67 -4.94 5.72 -9.52
C ILE A 67 -5.72 5.57 -8.21
N ARG A 68 -5.20 4.75 -7.28
CA ARG A 68 -5.84 4.43 -6.01
C ARG A 68 -5.15 5.06 -4.82
N ALA A 69 -3.86 5.35 -4.95
CA ALA A 69 -3.07 6.01 -3.93
C ALA A 69 -2.08 7.00 -4.54
N VAL A 70 -1.73 8.02 -3.77
CA VAL A 70 -0.67 8.98 -4.06
C VAL A 70 0.34 8.92 -2.93
N HIS A 71 1.57 8.57 -3.24
CA HIS A 71 2.66 8.62 -2.29
C HIS A 71 3.28 10.02 -2.32
N ALA A 72 3.18 10.75 -1.22
CA ALA A 72 3.68 12.12 -1.11
C ALA A 72 5.22 12.18 -1.27
N PRO A 73 5.79 13.30 -1.80
CA PRO A 73 7.23 13.43 -2.02
C PRO A 73 7.98 13.70 -0.69
N CYS A 74 8.08 12.68 0.17
CA CYS A 74 8.66 12.75 1.51
C CYS A 74 10.16 12.40 1.57
N LEU A 75 10.74 11.85 0.50
CA LEU A 75 12.13 11.39 0.46
C LEU A 75 13.14 12.53 0.36
N LEU A 76 14.40 12.27 0.75
CA LEU A 76 15.48 13.26 0.65
C LEU A 76 15.67 13.79 -0.78
N ILE A 77 15.59 12.92 -1.77
CA ILE A 77 15.75 13.27 -3.17
C ILE A 77 14.59 14.13 -3.70
N THR A 78 13.43 14.08 -3.04
CA THR A 78 12.23 14.83 -3.44
C THR A 78 12.06 16.15 -2.69
N GLN A 79 13.07 16.61 -1.94
CA GLN A 79 12.94 17.82 -1.10
C GLN A 79 12.48 19.08 -1.86
N ARG A 80 12.77 19.18 -3.16
CA ARG A 80 12.35 20.32 -4.01
C ARG A 80 11.15 20.02 -4.91
N VAL A 81 10.63 18.79 -4.86
CA VAL A 81 9.45 18.40 -5.64
C VAL A 81 8.24 19.12 -5.05
N TRP A 82 7.50 19.82 -5.90
CA TRP A 82 6.34 20.65 -5.60
C TRP A 82 6.62 21.86 -4.68
N SER A 83 7.41 21.72 -3.64
CA SER A 83 7.72 22.76 -2.66
C SER A 83 8.91 22.34 -1.78
N THR A 84 9.52 23.30 -1.09
CA THR A 84 10.45 23.05 0.02
C THR A 84 9.71 22.97 1.37
N ASP A 85 8.47 23.47 1.43
CA ASP A 85 7.60 23.36 2.60
C ASP A 85 6.90 22.00 2.59
N PRO A 86 7.11 21.14 3.62
CA PRO A 86 6.50 19.82 3.66
C PRO A 86 4.98 19.84 3.79
N TRP A 87 4.40 20.84 4.46
CA TRP A 87 2.94 20.96 4.56
C TRP A 87 2.31 21.27 3.21
N VAL A 88 2.93 22.16 2.40
CA VAL A 88 2.49 22.45 1.04
C VAL A 88 2.55 21.20 0.17
N LYS A 89 3.55 20.34 0.35
CA LYS A 89 3.63 19.04 -0.35
C LYS A 89 2.45 18.14 -0.02
N LEU A 90 2.11 18.01 1.27
CA LEU A 90 0.99 17.18 1.69
C LEU A 90 -0.36 17.74 1.22
N GLN A 91 -0.54 19.07 1.23
CA GLN A 91 -1.73 19.71 0.67
C GLN A 91 -1.87 19.42 -0.83
N ARG A 92 -0.76 19.47 -1.59
CA ARG A 92 -0.76 19.12 -3.01
C ARG A 92 -1.01 17.64 -3.25
N ALA A 93 -0.47 16.75 -2.40
CA ALA A 93 -0.73 15.31 -2.48
C ALA A 93 -2.21 15.01 -2.24
N ARG A 94 -2.84 15.68 -1.25
CA ARG A 94 -4.28 15.61 -1.02
C ARG A 94 -5.07 16.07 -2.24
N ALA A 95 -4.80 17.25 -2.73
CA ALA A 95 -5.50 17.80 -3.90
C ALA A 95 -5.35 16.92 -5.15
N ALA A 96 -4.16 16.35 -5.35
CA ALA A 96 -3.92 15.37 -6.41
C ALA A 96 -4.76 14.10 -6.21
N ALA A 97 -4.79 13.54 -4.99
CA ALA A 97 -5.60 12.37 -4.67
C ALA A 97 -7.09 12.63 -4.90
N GLU A 98 -7.63 13.74 -4.42
CA GLU A 98 -9.03 14.15 -4.62
C GLU A 98 -9.35 14.28 -6.12
N THR A 99 -8.49 14.93 -6.90
CA THR A 99 -8.69 15.14 -8.35
C THR A 99 -8.62 13.83 -9.14
N LEU A 100 -7.75 12.91 -8.74
CA LEU A 100 -7.52 11.63 -9.41
C LEU A 100 -8.45 10.51 -8.91
N GLY A 101 -9.28 10.77 -7.88
CA GLY A 101 -10.16 9.78 -7.27
C GLY A 101 -9.40 8.71 -6.45
N ALA A 102 -8.19 9.03 -6.00
CA ALA A 102 -7.42 8.18 -5.10
C ALA A 102 -7.92 8.33 -3.66
N SER A 103 -8.04 7.22 -2.95
CA SER A 103 -8.57 7.19 -1.59
C SER A 103 -7.51 7.32 -0.49
N THR A 104 -6.23 7.27 -0.86
CA THR A 104 -5.13 7.22 0.10
C THR A 104 -3.97 8.14 -0.33
N VAL A 105 -3.43 8.87 0.64
CA VAL A 105 -2.13 9.55 0.54
C VAL A 105 -1.20 8.89 1.54
N VAL A 106 -0.11 8.30 1.04
CA VAL A 106 0.96 7.74 1.87
C VAL A 106 1.93 8.84 2.23
N VAL A 107 2.31 8.89 3.50
CA VAL A 107 3.24 9.89 4.03
C VAL A 107 4.28 9.26 4.96
N HIS A 108 5.53 9.72 4.85
CA HIS A 108 6.57 9.34 5.82
C HIS A 108 6.59 10.27 7.02
N PRO A 109 6.97 9.79 8.21
CA PRO A 109 7.34 10.67 9.31
C PRO A 109 8.45 11.63 8.87
N PRO A 110 8.47 12.87 9.41
CA PRO A 110 9.51 13.84 9.14
C PRO A 110 10.91 13.36 9.48
N PHE A 111 11.91 13.92 8.79
CA PHE A 111 13.28 13.77 9.27
C PHE A 111 13.52 14.62 10.53
N ARG A 112 14.31 14.12 11.46
CA ARG A 112 14.60 14.79 12.76
C ARG A 112 15.16 16.21 12.63
N TRP A 113 15.80 16.54 11.54
CA TRP A 113 16.29 17.90 11.27
C TRP A 113 15.19 18.88 10.83
N GLN A 114 14.03 18.38 10.40
CA GLN A 114 12.85 19.19 10.09
C GLN A 114 12.07 19.55 11.38
N ARG A 115 12.75 20.17 12.32
CA ARG A 115 12.33 20.28 13.73
C ARG A 115 10.91 20.79 13.94
N GLN A 116 10.48 21.83 13.22
CA GLN A 116 9.13 22.38 13.39
C GLN A 116 8.11 21.41 12.83
N TYR A 117 8.32 20.92 11.62
CA TYR A 117 7.45 19.95 10.97
C TYR A 117 7.31 18.66 11.80
N ALA A 118 8.41 18.17 12.38
CA ALA A 118 8.39 16.98 13.24
C ALA A 118 7.59 17.17 14.53
N ARG A 119 7.65 18.35 15.15
CA ARG A 119 6.85 18.65 16.36
C ARG A 119 5.35 18.71 16.08
N ASP A 120 4.99 19.25 14.92
CA ASP A 120 3.59 19.53 14.58
C ASP A 120 2.97 18.39 13.76
N PHE A 121 3.73 17.33 13.47
CA PHE A 121 3.36 16.34 12.45
C PHE A 121 2.10 15.57 12.81
N VAL A 122 2.03 14.97 14.01
CA VAL A 122 0.89 14.14 14.41
C VAL A 122 -0.40 14.98 14.38
N GLU A 123 -0.40 16.14 15.04
CA GLU A 123 -1.56 17.04 15.06
C GLU A 123 -1.89 17.58 13.66
N GLY A 124 -0.87 17.88 12.87
CA GLY A 124 -1.05 18.37 11.49
C GLY A 124 -1.69 17.33 10.56
N ILE A 125 -1.30 16.06 10.68
CA ILE A 125 -1.94 14.96 9.93
C ILE A 125 -3.40 14.79 10.37
N TRP A 126 -3.70 14.87 11.67
CA TRP A 126 -5.07 14.84 12.16
C TRP A 126 -5.93 15.96 11.56
N ARG A 127 -5.46 17.20 11.60
CA ARG A 127 -6.17 18.36 11.03
C ARG A 127 -6.42 18.19 9.53
N MET A 128 -5.42 17.72 8.77
CA MET A 128 -5.57 17.49 7.34
C MET A 128 -6.60 16.37 7.05
N ALA A 129 -6.61 15.33 7.89
CA ALA A 129 -7.55 14.22 7.76
C ALA A 129 -9.01 14.63 8.10
N ASP A 130 -9.21 15.66 8.93
CA ASP A 130 -10.54 16.21 9.23
C ASP A 130 -11.16 16.99 8.05
N GLU A 131 -10.35 17.42 7.10
CA GLU A 131 -10.75 18.26 5.98
C GLU A 131 -11.10 17.48 4.69
N THR A 132 -10.98 16.14 4.70
CA THR A 132 -11.11 15.31 3.49
C THR A 132 -11.48 13.87 3.82
N ASP A 133 -12.10 13.18 2.85
CA ASP A 133 -12.32 11.73 2.92
C ASP A 133 -11.07 10.92 2.50
N VAL A 134 -10.02 11.57 2.00
CA VAL A 134 -8.76 10.91 1.65
C VAL A 134 -8.01 10.49 2.92
N ARG A 135 -7.62 9.24 2.99
CA ARG A 135 -6.86 8.68 4.12
C ARG A 135 -5.41 9.12 4.06
N PHE A 136 -4.92 9.82 5.07
CA PHE A 136 -3.49 10.00 5.28
C PHE A 136 -2.94 8.78 6.03
N ALA A 137 -2.28 7.88 5.35
CA ALA A 137 -1.70 6.66 5.91
C ALA A 137 -0.20 6.86 6.18
N VAL A 138 0.17 6.90 7.46
CA VAL A 138 1.56 7.14 7.86
C VAL A 138 2.33 5.84 7.84
N GLU A 139 3.46 5.85 7.13
CA GLU A 139 4.25 4.65 6.84
C GLU A 139 5.33 4.43 7.90
N ASN A 140 5.48 3.17 8.35
CA ASN A 140 6.61 2.79 9.19
C ASN A 140 7.91 2.94 8.40
N MET A 141 8.89 3.50 9.05
CA MET A 141 10.24 3.65 8.51
C MET A 141 11.21 2.69 9.23
N TYR A 142 12.49 3.02 9.23
CA TYR A 142 13.52 2.24 9.88
C TYR A 142 14.65 3.15 10.37
N PRO A 143 15.40 2.74 11.41
CA PRO A 143 16.61 3.44 11.83
C PRO A 143 17.69 3.26 10.77
N TRP A 144 18.41 4.33 10.45
CA TRP A 144 19.54 4.23 9.53
C TRP A 144 20.71 3.54 10.22
N ARG A 145 21.35 2.61 9.54
CA ARG A 145 22.50 1.86 10.06
C ARG A 145 23.73 2.12 9.21
N TYR A 146 24.82 2.45 9.90
CA TYR A 146 26.13 2.55 9.29
C TYR A 146 27.16 1.83 10.17
N ARG A 147 27.70 0.73 9.69
CA ARG A 147 28.51 -0.21 10.49
C ARG A 147 27.74 -0.67 11.73
N ASP A 148 28.30 -0.48 12.93
CA ASP A 148 27.70 -0.87 14.22
C ASP A 148 26.90 0.27 14.88
N ARG A 149 26.67 1.36 14.17
CA ARG A 149 25.94 2.52 14.67
C ARG A 149 24.55 2.60 14.06
N GLU A 150 23.59 2.78 14.92
CA GLU A 150 22.23 3.09 14.55
C GLU A 150 21.95 4.57 14.74
N MET A 151 21.27 5.19 13.80
CA MET A 151 20.88 6.59 13.84
C MET A 151 19.37 6.71 13.58
N LEU A 152 18.68 7.33 14.54
CA LEU A 152 17.27 7.65 14.39
C LEU A 152 17.13 8.85 13.45
N ALA A 153 16.73 8.60 12.22
CA ALA A 153 16.60 9.63 11.19
C ALA A 153 15.23 10.29 11.20
N TYR A 154 14.20 9.60 11.68
CA TYR A 154 12.80 10.03 11.64
C TYR A 154 12.31 10.51 13.00
N ALA A 155 11.28 11.37 13.00
CA ALA A 155 10.63 11.92 14.16
C ALA A 155 9.11 12.15 13.87
N PRO A 156 8.20 11.98 14.84
CA PRO A 156 8.51 11.64 16.24
C PRO A 156 9.18 10.28 16.38
N GLU A 157 8.73 9.26 15.62
CA GLU A 157 9.27 7.91 15.63
C GLU A 157 9.33 7.29 14.21
N TRP A 158 10.19 6.30 13.99
CA TRP A 158 10.18 5.47 12.79
C TRP A 158 9.16 4.31 12.90
N ASP A 159 8.90 3.82 14.12
CA ASP A 159 7.80 2.92 14.44
C ASP A 159 6.55 3.75 14.71
N VAL A 160 5.80 3.98 13.65
CA VAL A 160 4.62 4.86 13.67
C VAL A 160 3.50 4.37 14.59
N THR A 161 3.55 3.11 15.04
CA THR A 161 2.56 2.56 15.98
C THR A 161 2.70 3.14 17.41
N LYS A 162 3.78 3.90 17.67
CA LYS A 162 3.99 4.59 18.94
C LYS A 162 3.28 5.94 19.02
N ASP A 163 2.80 6.44 17.90
CA ASP A 163 2.08 7.70 17.78
C ASP A 163 0.62 7.46 17.40
N ASP A 164 -0.23 8.44 17.64
CA ASP A 164 -1.66 8.34 17.36
C ASP A 164 -1.98 8.88 15.96
N TYR A 165 -2.01 8.01 14.96
CA TYR A 165 -2.47 8.31 13.61
C TYR A 165 -3.78 7.57 13.30
N ARG A 166 -4.62 8.15 12.44
CA ARG A 166 -5.89 7.51 12.02
C ARG A 166 -5.67 6.30 11.14
N HIS A 167 -4.67 6.36 10.27
CA HIS A 167 -4.35 5.29 9.33
C HIS A 167 -2.85 5.09 9.22
N PHE A 168 -2.48 3.83 9.02
CA PHE A 168 -1.11 3.39 8.86
C PHE A 168 -0.89 2.75 7.49
N THR A 169 0.31 2.91 6.98
CA THR A 169 0.90 2.07 5.94
C THR A 169 1.93 1.16 6.59
N ILE A 170 1.85 -0.15 6.34
CA ILE A 170 2.91 -1.08 6.66
C ILE A 170 3.77 -1.33 5.43
N ASP A 171 5.09 -1.10 5.53
CA ASP A 171 6.08 -1.53 4.55
C ASP A 171 6.92 -2.67 5.12
N LEU A 172 6.94 -3.80 4.40
CA LEU A 172 7.61 -5.02 4.85
C LEU A 172 9.13 -4.95 4.65
N SER A 173 9.62 -4.24 3.63
CA SER A 173 11.06 -4.01 3.47
C SER A 173 11.60 -3.13 4.59
N HIS A 174 10.81 -2.15 5.02
CA HIS A 174 11.16 -1.29 6.15
C HIS A 174 11.20 -2.08 7.47
N THR A 175 10.25 -2.99 7.71
CA THR A 175 10.30 -3.86 8.90
C THR A 175 11.49 -4.81 8.86
N ALA A 176 11.85 -5.34 7.68
CA ALA A 176 13.07 -6.13 7.48
C ALA A 176 14.31 -5.31 7.84
N THR A 177 14.42 -4.10 7.27
CA THR A 177 15.55 -3.19 7.52
C THR A 177 15.61 -2.77 9.00
N ALA A 178 14.46 -2.53 9.64
CA ALA A 178 14.36 -2.25 11.07
C ALA A 178 14.63 -3.48 11.95
N ARG A 179 14.63 -4.70 11.38
CA ARG A 179 14.71 -5.98 12.09
C ARG A 179 13.63 -6.12 13.16
N THR A 180 12.41 -5.72 12.81
CA THR A 180 11.25 -5.82 13.68
C THR A 180 10.29 -6.89 13.18
N ASP A 181 9.49 -7.41 14.09
CA ASP A 181 8.43 -8.35 13.76
C ASP A 181 7.30 -7.63 13.03
N THR A 182 7.15 -7.92 11.74
CA THR A 182 6.13 -7.34 10.86
C THR A 182 4.72 -7.65 11.35
N LEU A 183 4.45 -8.89 11.74
CA LEU A 183 3.10 -9.30 12.15
C LEU A 183 2.70 -8.66 13.47
N ALA A 184 3.64 -8.56 14.42
CA ALA A 184 3.41 -7.85 15.67
C ALA A 184 3.19 -6.34 15.45
N MET A 185 3.83 -5.73 14.43
CA MET A 185 3.56 -4.32 14.07
C MET A 185 2.16 -4.18 13.46
N VAL A 186 1.77 -5.07 12.56
CA VAL A 186 0.41 -5.12 11.98
C VAL A 186 -0.65 -5.29 13.08
N ASP A 187 -0.41 -6.17 14.07
CA ASP A 187 -1.33 -6.36 15.20
C ASP A 187 -1.50 -5.07 16.01
N ARG A 188 -0.43 -4.26 16.19
CA ARG A 188 -0.54 -2.95 16.84
C ARG A 188 -1.25 -1.89 15.99
N MET A 189 -1.15 -1.97 14.66
CA MET A 189 -1.90 -1.09 13.75
C MET A 189 -3.41 -1.40 13.80
N GLY A 190 -3.78 -2.68 13.91
CA GLY A 190 -5.17 -3.11 14.03
C GLY A 190 -6.05 -2.57 12.90
N ASP A 191 -7.24 -2.14 13.23
CA ASP A 191 -8.22 -1.59 12.26
C ASP A 191 -7.78 -0.28 11.59
N ARG A 192 -6.69 0.33 12.07
CA ARG A 192 -6.09 1.52 11.46
C ARG A 192 -5.12 1.20 10.32
N LEU A 193 -4.81 -0.07 10.06
CA LEU A 193 -4.05 -0.49 8.89
C LEU A 193 -4.88 -0.21 7.63
N GLY A 194 -4.53 0.82 6.88
CA GLY A 194 -5.26 1.25 5.68
C GLY A 194 -4.54 0.95 4.36
N HIS A 195 -3.24 0.63 4.42
CA HIS A 195 -2.39 0.49 3.24
C HIS A 195 -1.22 -0.44 3.50
N VAL A 196 -0.79 -1.17 2.47
CA VAL A 196 0.30 -2.14 2.59
C VAL A 196 1.24 -1.98 1.40
N HIS A 197 2.52 -1.71 1.66
CA HIS A 197 3.60 -1.84 0.70
C HIS A 197 4.17 -3.27 0.79
N MET A 198 3.85 -4.06 -0.22
CA MET A 198 4.26 -5.45 -0.31
C MET A 198 5.59 -5.53 -1.04
N ALA A 199 6.61 -5.73 -0.27
CA ALA A 199 7.97 -6.03 -0.66
C ALA A 199 8.56 -7.06 0.32
N ASP A 200 9.77 -7.50 0.08
CA ASP A 200 10.48 -8.43 0.96
C ASP A 200 11.88 -7.89 1.30
N GLY A 201 12.52 -8.46 2.28
CA GLY A 201 13.87 -8.08 2.71
C GLY A 201 14.49 -9.13 3.62
N LYS A 202 15.82 -9.15 3.69
CA LYS A 202 16.62 -10.10 4.50
C LYS A 202 17.18 -9.50 5.78
N GLY A 203 16.70 -8.33 6.19
CA GLY A 203 17.17 -7.66 7.41
C GLY A 203 18.58 -7.07 7.28
N SER A 204 19.02 -6.75 6.07
CA SER A 204 20.25 -6.02 5.82
C SER A 204 20.13 -4.57 6.31
N ALA A 205 21.23 -3.80 6.28
CA ALA A 205 21.19 -2.38 6.60
C ALA A 205 20.64 -1.51 5.44
N LYS A 206 20.31 -2.14 4.33
CA LYS A 206 19.74 -1.49 3.15
C LYS A 206 18.27 -1.84 3.05
N ASP A 207 17.52 -0.87 2.65
CA ASP A 207 16.15 -1.05 2.22
C ASP A 207 16.14 -1.77 0.86
N GLU A 208 15.79 -3.06 0.88
CA GLU A 208 16.04 -3.96 -0.25
C GLU A 208 14.89 -3.99 -1.25
N HIS A 209 13.66 -3.88 -0.80
CA HIS A 209 12.44 -4.00 -1.59
C HIS A 209 12.50 -5.19 -2.56
N LEU A 210 12.76 -6.39 -2.04
CA LEU A 210 12.82 -7.62 -2.83
C LEU A 210 11.41 -8.03 -3.28
N VAL A 211 11.34 -8.80 -4.36
CA VAL A 211 10.10 -9.48 -4.77
C VAL A 211 9.63 -10.38 -3.61
N PRO A 212 8.33 -10.34 -3.24
CA PRO A 212 7.78 -11.15 -2.16
C PRO A 212 8.10 -12.65 -2.34
N GLY A 213 8.61 -13.28 -1.28
CA GLY A 213 9.11 -14.65 -1.27
C GLY A 213 10.58 -14.81 -1.60
N ARG A 214 11.31 -13.73 -1.93
CA ARG A 214 12.77 -13.76 -2.15
C ARG A 214 13.57 -13.30 -0.92
N GLY A 215 12.91 -12.88 0.16
CA GLY A 215 13.49 -12.50 1.44
C GLY A 215 13.01 -13.38 2.58
N ASP A 216 12.98 -12.82 3.79
CA ASP A 216 12.64 -13.53 5.02
C ASP A 216 11.39 -12.95 5.72
N GLN A 217 10.69 -11.99 5.07
CA GLN A 217 9.50 -11.40 5.65
C GLN A 217 8.28 -12.32 5.53
N PRO A 218 7.33 -12.26 6.48
CA PRO A 218 6.16 -13.13 6.49
C PRO A 218 5.09 -12.70 5.46
N CYS A 219 5.52 -12.39 4.21
CA CYS A 219 4.65 -11.86 3.14
C CYS A 219 3.41 -12.74 2.91
N ALA A 220 3.61 -14.05 2.76
CA ALA A 220 2.52 -15.00 2.52
C ALA A 220 1.53 -15.07 3.69
N GLU A 221 2.03 -15.03 4.93
CA GLU A 221 1.18 -15.06 6.12
C GLU A 221 0.38 -13.77 6.27
N LEU A 222 1.03 -12.61 6.09
CA LEU A 222 0.33 -11.34 6.13
C LEU A 222 -0.81 -11.28 5.11
N LEU A 223 -0.55 -11.68 3.86
CA LEU A 223 -1.56 -11.69 2.81
C LEU A 223 -2.77 -12.58 3.16
N ARG A 224 -2.54 -13.76 3.75
CA ARG A 224 -3.61 -14.63 4.24
C ARG A 224 -4.42 -13.95 5.36
N ARG A 225 -3.74 -13.35 6.36
CA ARG A 225 -4.41 -12.61 7.45
C ARG A 225 -5.27 -11.46 6.92
N LEU A 226 -4.77 -10.69 5.94
CA LEU A 226 -5.54 -9.61 5.30
C LEU A 226 -6.80 -10.15 4.61
N SER A 227 -6.69 -11.26 3.90
CA SER A 227 -7.84 -11.89 3.25
C SER A 227 -8.85 -12.41 4.27
N ASP A 228 -8.37 -13.06 5.35
CA ASP A 228 -9.22 -13.65 6.39
C ASP A 228 -9.97 -12.60 7.20
N SER A 229 -9.33 -11.45 7.46
CA SER A 229 -9.94 -10.34 8.18
C SER A 229 -10.93 -9.53 7.35
N GLY A 230 -11.03 -9.78 6.03
CA GLY A 230 -11.85 -8.95 5.14
C GLY A 230 -11.27 -7.56 4.93
N TYR A 231 -9.95 -7.43 4.90
CA TYR A 231 -9.25 -6.16 4.68
C TYR A 231 -9.70 -5.48 3.38
N GLU A 232 -10.12 -4.22 3.48
CA GLU A 232 -10.63 -3.43 2.35
C GLU A 232 -9.62 -2.38 1.82
N GLY A 233 -8.42 -2.34 2.38
CA GLY A 233 -7.37 -1.43 1.93
C GLY A 233 -6.67 -1.94 0.66
N HIS A 234 -5.57 -1.28 0.31
CA HIS A 234 -4.79 -1.62 -0.87
C HIS A 234 -3.54 -2.40 -0.48
N VAL A 235 -3.16 -3.36 -1.32
CA VAL A 235 -1.86 -4.03 -1.28
C VAL A 235 -1.07 -3.57 -2.50
N VAL A 236 -0.03 -2.77 -2.28
CA VAL A 236 0.78 -2.14 -3.33
C VAL A 236 2.08 -2.91 -3.47
N ILE A 237 2.37 -3.39 -4.67
CA ILE A 237 3.68 -3.96 -4.98
C ILE A 237 4.67 -2.80 -5.11
N GLU A 238 5.60 -2.73 -4.16
CA GLU A 238 6.68 -1.74 -4.13
C GLU A 238 8.04 -2.43 -4.08
N VAL A 239 8.43 -3.03 -5.20
CA VAL A 239 9.67 -3.80 -5.34
C VAL A 239 10.74 -3.02 -6.11
N ASN A 240 12.00 -3.28 -5.80
CA ASN A 240 13.13 -2.61 -6.43
C ASN A 240 13.62 -3.42 -7.64
N THR A 241 13.25 -2.98 -8.84
CA THR A 241 13.67 -3.62 -10.10
C THR A 241 14.87 -2.94 -10.78
N ARG A 242 15.57 -2.04 -10.08
CA ARG A 242 16.72 -1.29 -10.65
C ARG A 242 17.86 -2.15 -11.17
N ARG A 243 17.96 -3.39 -10.69
CA ARG A 243 19.00 -4.36 -11.09
C ARG A 243 18.60 -5.19 -12.29
N ALA A 244 17.34 -5.12 -12.72
CA ALA A 244 16.90 -5.80 -13.92
C ALA A 244 17.73 -5.33 -15.13
N MET A 245 18.26 -6.29 -15.89
CA MET A 245 19.14 -6.05 -17.04
C MET A 245 18.36 -5.68 -18.30
N SER A 246 17.04 -5.83 -18.27
CA SER A 246 16.14 -5.50 -19.38
C SER A 246 14.74 -5.19 -18.87
N SER A 247 13.92 -4.54 -19.71
CA SER A 247 12.48 -4.34 -19.43
C SER A 247 11.76 -5.68 -19.27
N ALA A 248 12.12 -6.71 -20.01
CA ALA A 248 11.51 -8.03 -19.89
C ALA A 248 11.80 -8.68 -18.52
N GLU A 249 13.01 -8.55 -18.01
CA GLU A 249 13.35 -9.03 -16.67
C GLU A 249 12.61 -8.26 -15.59
N ARG A 250 12.51 -6.92 -15.73
CA ARG A 250 11.70 -6.09 -14.82
C ARG A 250 10.24 -6.52 -14.81
N GLU A 251 9.66 -6.72 -15.97
CA GLU A 251 8.28 -7.19 -16.07
C GLU A 251 8.09 -8.59 -15.46
N ALA A 252 9.06 -9.48 -15.62
CA ALA A 252 9.02 -10.80 -15.00
C ALA A 252 9.01 -10.69 -13.47
N ASP A 253 9.86 -9.83 -12.88
CA ASP A 253 9.85 -9.57 -11.43
C ASP A 253 8.50 -9.01 -10.95
N LEU A 254 7.92 -8.07 -11.70
CA LEU A 254 6.63 -7.48 -11.35
C LEU A 254 5.47 -8.48 -11.52
N ALA A 255 5.53 -9.33 -12.55
CA ALA A 255 4.55 -10.40 -12.75
C ALA A 255 4.64 -11.47 -11.64
N GLU A 256 5.84 -11.83 -11.20
CA GLU A 256 6.07 -12.75 -10.07
C GLU A 256 5.50 -12.17 -8.77
N ALA A 257 5.79 -10.89 -8.48
CA ALA A 257 5.27 -10.21 -7.30
C ALA A 257 3.73 -10.17 -7.28
N LEU A 258 3.10 -9.87 -8.43
CA LEU A 258 1.65 -9.88 -8.58
C LEU A 258 1.06 -11.28 -8.38
N ALA A 259 1.66 -12.28 -9.01
CA ALA A 259 1.20 -13.67 -8.92
C ALA A 259 1.31 -14.21 -7.49
N PHE A 260 2.44 -13.96 -6.80
CA PHE A 260 2.63 -14.31 -5.39
C PHE A 260 1.55 -13.66 -4.52
N THR A 261 1.34 -12.37 -4.67
CA THR A 261 0.38 -11.61 -3.86
C THR A 261 -1.04 -12.12 -4.06
N ARG A 262 -1.47 -12.30 -5.30
CA ARG A 262 -2.81 -12.82 -5.60
C ARG A 262 -3.02 -14.25 -5.13
N LEU A 263 -2.00 -15.11 -5.28
CA LEU A 263 -2.06 -16.48 -4.79
C LEU A 263 -2.39 -16.53 -3.30
N HIS A 264 -1.69 -15.75 -2.49
CA HIS A 264 -1.86 -15.78 -1.04
C HIS A 264 -3.08 -15.01 -0.54
N LEU A 265 -3.59 -14.02 -1.29
CA LEU A 265 -4.88 -13.38 -1.01
C LEU A 265 -6.06 -14.31 -1.35
N SER A 266 -5.94 -15.15 -2.40
CA SER A 266 -7.04 -16.04 -2.83
C SER A 266 -7.07 -17.36 -2.07
N ALA A 267 -5.97 -17.85 -1.53
CA ALA A 267 -5.91 -19.12 -0.81
C ALA A 267 -6.83 -19.13 0.41
N ALA A 268 -6.89 -18.04 1.15
CA ALA A 268 -7.77 -17.90 2.32
C ALA A 268 -9.26 -17.88 1.95
N ALA A 269 -9.63 -17.36 0.78
CA ALA A 269 -11.01 -17.36 0.30
C ALA A 269 -11.52 -18.76 -0.08
N ALA A 270 -10.62 -19.67 -0.49
CA ALA A 270 -10.95 -21.04 -0.87
C ALA A 270 -11.14 -21.98 0.34
N GLU A 271 -10.59 -21.64 1.50
CA GLU A 271 -10.69 -22.40 2.73
C GLU A 271 -11.93 -22.07 3.58
N ARG A 272 -12.72 -21.07 3.21
CA ARG A 272 -13.99 -20.78 3.91
C ARG A 272 -15.07 -21.74 3.40
N PRO A 273 -15.53 -22.73 4.21
CA PRO A 273 -16.73 -23.50 3.87
C PRO A 273 -17.90 -22.53 3.82
N ASP A 274 -18.72 -22.63 2.78
CA ASP A 274 -19.96 -21.88 2.60
C ASP A 274 -20.79 -21.85 3.92
N ALA A 275 -20.73 -20.74 4.63
CA ALA A 275 -21.56 -20.48 5.80
C ALA A 275 -22.97 -20.01 5.36
N GLY A 276 -23.53 -20.66 4.32
CA GLY A 276 -24.77 -20.21 3.68
C GLY A 276 -25.71 -21.28 3.16
N ALA A 277 -25.56 -22.55 3.59
CA ALA A 277 -26.56 -23.60 3.30
C ALA A 277 -27.18 -24.12 4.61
N GLY A 278 -27.78 -23.21 5.37
CA GLY A 278 -28.69 -23.56 6.47
C GLY A 278 -30.01 -24.05 5.90
N LEU A 279 -30.17 -25.35 5.92
CA LEU A 279 -31.37 -26.13 5.62
C LEU A 279 -32.65 -25.46 6.10
N ALA A 280 -33.46 -25.02 5.13
CA ALA A 280 -34.90 -24.95 5.31
C ALA A 280 -35.44 -26.38 5.18
N ASP A 281 -35.48 -27.11 6.29
CA ASP A 281 -36.17 -28.37 6.33
C ASP A 281 -37.62 -28.14 6.74
N GLY A 282 -38.50 -28.34 5.78
CA GLY A 282 -39.93 -28.36 5.95
C GLY A 282 -40.33 -29.71 6.57
N GLY A 283 -41.03 -29.64 7.62
CA GLY A 283 -41.80 -30.75 8.17
C GLY A 283 -43.15 -30.20 8.59
N GLY A 284 -44.20 -30.37 7.90
CA GLY A 284 -44.86 -31.56 7.47
C GLY A 284 -45.92 -31.99 8.52
N ALA A 285 -47.16 -31.61 8.26
CA ALA A 285 -48.40 -32.30 8.57
C ALA A 285 -48.53 -33.13 9.86
N GLY A 286 -49.54 -32.79 10.64
CA GLY A 286 -50.11 -33.63 11.71
C GLY A 286 -51.55 -33.24 12.01
N ARG A 287 -52.46 -33.92 11.37
CA ARG A 287 -53.92 -33.91 11.63
C ARG A 287 -54.24 -34.26 13.07
N GLY A 288 -55.32 -33.75 13.58
CA GLY A 288 -55.98 -34.28 14.79
C GLY A 288 -57.24 -33.51 15.12
N ALA A 289 -58.37 -34.01 14.66
CA ALA A 289 -59.70 -33.60 15.04
C ALA A 289 -60.04 -34.09 16.46
N HIS A 290 -60.86 -33.40 17.17
CA HIS A 290 -62.12 -33.75 17.80
C HIS A 290 -62.45 -32.99 19.10
N ARG A 291 -63.64 -32.38 19.02
CA ARG A 291 -64.72 -32.36 20.02
C ARG A 291 -64.44 -31.90 21.47
N ALA A 292 -65.01 -30.87 21.87
CA ALA A 292 -66.28 -30.71 22.56
C ALA A 292 -66.65 -29.24 22.67
#